data_6264cdd22a9e4286d74cbafe5993ee4e
#
_entry.id   6264cdd22a9e4286d74cbafe5993ee4e
#
_cell.length_a   1.000
_cell.length_b   1.000
_cell.length_c   1.000
_cell.angle_alpha   90.00
_cell.angle_beta   90.00
_cell.angle_gamma   90.00
#
_symmetry.space_group_name_H-M   'P 1'
#
loop_
_entity.id
_entity.type
_entity.pdbx_description
1 polymer ?
#
loop_
_entity_poly.entity_id
_entity_poly.type
_entity_poly.pdbx_seq_one_letter_code
_entity_poly.pdbx_strand_id
1 'polypeptide(L)'
;MIYAEYVEFDMPTGERMRRLEAYGHAGYAPAGQDIVCAGASMLMETLVYMLAGCEEADCCAYREPTGPRVSVKLTGNICESDLAAIEFAKNGLALLAERYPDHVHFVDKSKDGQEKMVNLQLFGDGGDGGSAG
;
A
#
# COMPACT_ATOMS: atom_id res chain seq x y z
N MET A 1 -0.52 -12.60 7.73
CA MET A 1 0.00 -12.06 6.47
C MET A 1 -0.87 -10.92 5.97
N ILE A 2 -0.26 -9.79 5.68
CA ILE A 2 -0.94 -8.71 4.98
C ILE A 2 -0.79 -8.97 3.49
N TYR A 3 -1.90 -8.86 2.76
CA TYR A 3 -1.91 -8.97 1.31
C TYR A 3 -2.21 -7.60 0.74
N ALA A 4 -1.38 -7.12 -0.15
CA ALA A 4 -1.56 -5.84 -0.79
C ALA A 4 -1.44 -5.99 -2.30
N GLU A 5 -2.22 -5.23 -3.03
CA GLU A 5 -2.26 -5.30 -4.48
C GLU A 5 -2.45 -3.92 -5.06
N TYR A 6 -1.68 -3.61 -6.09
CA TYR A 6 -1.84 -2.38 -6.86
C TYR A 6 -2.17 -2.74 -8.31
N VAL A 7 -3.19 -2.08 -8.86
CA VAL A 7 -3.67 -2.36 -10.21
C VAL A 7 -3.78 -1.04 -10.98
N GLU A 8 -3.28 -1.04 -12.22
CA GLU A 8 -3.51 0.05 -13.18
C GLU A 8 -4.30 -0.50 -14.35
N PHE A 9 -5.23 0.30 -14.82
CA PHE A 9 -6.11 -0.11 -15.89
C PHE A 9 -6.52 1.11 -16.72
N ASP A 10 -6.34 1.03 -18.05
CA ASP A 10 -6.78 2.07 -18.96
C ASP A 10 -8.10 1.64 -19.59
N MET A 11 -9.11 2.51 -19.47
CA MET A 11 -10.43 2.22 -20.01
C MET A 11 -10.51 2.60 -21.47
N PRO A 12 -11.42 1.96 -22.25
CA PRO A 12 -11.59 2.29 -23.66
C PRO A 12 -11.95 3.77 -23.89
N THR A 13 -12.53 4.43 -22.90
CA THR A 13 -12.87 5.84 -22.95
C THR A 13 -11.65 6.76 -22.85
N GLY A 14 -10.48 6.20 -22.55
CA GLY A 14 -9.27 6.97 -22.28
C GLY A 14 -9.10 7.32 -20.82
N GLU A 15 -10.08 7.01 -20.00
CA GLU A 15 -9.98 7.22 -18.57
C GLU A 15 -9.02 6.20 -17.94
N ARG A 16 -8.45 6.58 -16.81
CA ARG A 16 -7.53 5.74 -16.08
C ARG A 16 -8.16 5.23 -14.80
N MET A 17 -7.73 4.05 -14.36
CA MET A 17 -8.12 3.51 -13.07
C MET A 17 -6.85 3.09 -12.33
N ARG A 18 -6.78 3.44 -11.06
CA ARG A 18 -5.72 3.04 -10.15
C ARG A 18 -6.36 2.51 -8.88
N ARG A 19 -5.97 1.32 -8.46
CA ARG A 19 -6.53 0.75 -7.23
C ARG A 19 -5.41 0.19 -6.37
N LEU A 20 -5.43 0.57 -5.10
CA LEU A 20 -4.51 0.03 -4.09
C LEU A 20 -5.35 -0.56 -2.98
N GLU A 21 -5.09 -1.82 -2.65
CA GLU A 21 -5.85 -2.53 -1.64
C GLU A 21 -4.89 -3.26 -0.71
N ALA A 22 -5.22 -3.26 0.57
CA ALA A 22 -4.47 -4.02 1.57
C ALA A 22 -5.43 -4.62 2.57
N TYR A 23 -5.18 -5.88 2.97
CA TYR A 23 -6.02 -6.57 3.94
C TYR A 23 -5.23 -7.60 4.72
N GLY A 24 -5.77 -7.95 5.89
CA GLY A 24 -5.22 -8.99 6.74
C GLY A 24 -4.44 -8.43 7.92
N HIS A 25 -3.76 -9.32 8.61
CA HIS A 25 -2.89 -9.00 9.73
C HIS A 25 -1.49 -9.52 9.44
N ALA A 26 -0.48 -8.73 9.80
CA ALA A 26 0.91 -9.10 9.56
C ALA A 26 1.32 -10.34 10.36
N GLY A 27 0.80 -10.48 11.56
CA GLY A 27 1.20 -11.58 12.44
C GLY A 27 2.63 -11.44 12.93
N TYR A 28 3.16 -10.23 12.93
CA TYR A 28 4.53 -9.96 13.35
C TYR A 28 4.66 -9.96 14.88
N ALA A 29 3.64 -9.43 15.56
CA ALA A 29 3.60 -9.35 17.02
C ALA A 29 2.15 -9.24 17.47
N PRO A 30 1.87 -9.36 18.77
CA PRO A 30 0.51 -9.20 19.27
C PRO A 30 -0.06 -7.83 18.95
N ALA A 31 -1.40 -7.74 18.98
CA ALA A 31 -2.11 -6.50 18.73
C ALA A 31 -1.56 -5.38 19.61
N GLY A 32 -1.35 -4.21 19.03
CA GLY A 32 -0.79 -3.06 19.73
C GLY A 32 0.72 -3.02 19.76
N GLN A 33 1.39 -4.10 19.34
CA GLN A 33 2.86 -4.17 19.29
C GLN A 33 3.37 -4.53 17.90
N ASP A 34 2.48 -4.67 16.94
CA ASP A 34 2.85 -5.10 15.58
C ASP A 34 3.23 -3.89 14.74
N ILE A 35 4.53 -3.67 14.59
CA ILE A 35 5.03 -2.52 13.83
C ILE A 35 4.76 -2.66 12.33
N VAL A 36 4.63 -3.89 11.84
CA VAL A 36 4.35 -4.12 10.42
C VAL A 36 2.91 -3.74 10.12
N CYS A 37 1.97 -4.15 10.97
CA CYS A 37 0.58 -3.71 10.86
C CYS A 37 0.47 -2.19 10.97
N ALA A 38 1.20 -1.60 11.92
CA ALA A 38 1.19 -0.15 12.10
C ALA A 38 1.71 0.57 10.86
N GLY A 39 2.78 0.05 10.27
CA GLY A 39 3.34 0.63 9.04
C GLY A 39 2.36 0.59 7.88
N ALA A 40 1.76 -0.57 7.64
CA ALA A 40 0.79 -0.72 6.57
C ALA A 40 -0.44 0.16 6.81
N SER A 41 -0.94 0.20 8.05
CA SER A 41 -2.09 1.03 8.40
C SER A 41 -1.79 2.50 8.16
N MET A 42 -0.62 2.96 8.56
CA MET A 42 -0.26 4.37 8.38
C MET A 42 -0.22 4.75 6.91
N LEU A 43 0.32 3.88 6.05
CA LEU A 43 0.36 4.14 4.61
C LEU A 43 -1.05 4.26 4.04
N MET A 44 -1.91 3.30 4.35
CA MET A 44 -3.26 3.28 3.78
C MET A 44 -4.15 4.37 4.37
N GLU A 45 -4.07 4.60 5.68
CA GLU A 45 -4.88 5.63 6.33
C GLU A 45 -4.47 7.02 5.88
N THR A 46 -3.17 7.26 5.69
CA THR A 46 -2.70 8.54 5.20
C THR A 46 -3.21 8.78 3.78
N LEU A 47 -3.19 7.73 2.94
CA LEU A 47 -3.72 7.85 1.58
C LEU A 47 -5.20 8.22 1.60
N VAL A 48 -5.99 7.52 2.42
CA VAL A 48 -7.42 7.82 2.54
C VAL A 48 -7.63 9.26 3.03
N TYR A 49 -6.82 9.68 3.99
CA TYR A 49 -6.90 11.03 4.54
C TYR A 49 -6.61 12.09 3.47
N MET A 50 -5.59 11.85 2.65
CA MET A 50 -5.21 12.79 1.59
C MET A 50 -6.27 12.89 0.49
N LEU A 51 -6.98 11.78 0.23
CA LEU A 51 -7.97 11.73 -0.84
C LEU A 51 -9.38 12.07 -0.36
N ALA A 52 -9.55 12.44 0.91
CA ALA A 52 -10.84 12.81 1.44
C ALA A 52 -11.39 14.01 0.65
N GLY A 53 -12.61 13.89 0.15
CA GLY A 53 -13.26 14.93 -0.63
C GLY A 53 -12.89 14.93 -2.11
N CYS A 54 -12.02 14.03 -2.54
CA CYS A 54 -11.68 13.89 -3.96
C CYS A 54 -12.81 13.14 -4.67
N GLU A 55 -13.39 13.75 -5.70
CA GLU A 55 -14.52 13.13 -6.39
C GLU A 55 -14.12 11.91 -7.20
N GLU A 56 -12.87 11.86 -7.65
CA GLU A 56 -12.34 10.72 -8.39
C GLU A 56 -11.97 9.54 -7.52
N ALA A 57 -12.01 9.71 -6.20
CA ALA A 57 -11.58 8.67 -5.27
C ALA A 57 -12.77 7.94 -4.66
N ASP A 58 -12.66 6.61 -4.62
CA ASP A 58 -13.61 5.74 -3.93
C ASP A 58 -12.82 4.97 -2.89
N CYS A 59 -13.03 5.31 -1.63
CA CYS A 59 -12.30 4.71 -0.51
C CYS A 59 -13.24 3.86 0.31
N CYS A 60 -12.84 2.62 0.56
CA CYS A 60 -13.59 1.69 1.40
C CYS A 60 -12.66 1.17 2.49
N ALA A 61 -13.14 1.19 3.72
CA ALA A 61 -12.41 0.61 4.84
C ALA A 61 -13.40 -0.13 5.72
N TYR A 62 -13.16 -1.42 5.94
CA TYR A 62 -14.04 -2.21 6.78
C TYR A 62 -13.26 -3.35 7.40
N ARG A 63 -13.87 -3.98 8.41
CA ARG A 63 -13.24 -5.08 9.13
C ARG A 63 -13.92 -6.39 8.77
N GLU A 64 -13.13 -7.33 8.33
CA GLU A 64 -13.58 -8.69 8.05
C GLU A 64 -13.15 -9.61 9.20
N PRO A 65 -13.70 -10.82 9.29
CA PRO A 65 -13.24 -11.77 10.31
C PRO A 65 -11.75 -12.04 10.26
N THR A 66 -11.14 -11.96 9.06
CA THR A 66 -9.72 -12.21 8.86
C THR A 66 -8.87 -10.97 9.09
N GLY A 67 -9.48 -9.82 9.39
CA GLY A 67 -8.76 -8.59 9.65
C GLY A 67 -9.30 -7.40 8.89
N PRO A 68 -8.66 -6.24 9.03
CA PRO A 68 -9.09 -5.05 8.31
C PRO A 68 -8.81 -5.14 6.81
N ARG A 69 -9.62 -4.44 6.03
CA ARG A 69 -9.42 -4.29 4.59
C ARG A 69 -9.62 -2.83 4.23
N VAL A 70 -8.67 -2.27 3.49
CA VAL A 70 -8.75 -0.90 2.98
C VAL A 70 -8.52 -0.95 1.48
N SER A 71 -9.43 -0.34 0.73
CA SER A 71 -9.33 -0.27 -0.73
C SER A 71 -9.51 1.18 -1.17
N VAL A 72 -8.60 1.65 -2.00
CA VAL A 72 -8.66 3.00 -2.56
C VAL A 72 -8.62 2.88 -4.08
N LYS A 73 -9.61 3.45 -4.75
CA LYS A 73 -9.69 3.43 -6.20
C LYS A 73 -9.83 4.85 -6.73
N LEU A 74 -8.96 5.21 -7.66
CA LEU A 74 -9.03 6.47 -8.40
C LEU A 74 -9.45 6.18 -9.82
N THR A 75 -10.41 6.95 -10.34
CA THR A 75 -10.93 6.74 -11.69
C THR A 75 -11.17 8.09 -12.36
N GLY A 76 -10.90 8.15 -13.65
CA GLY A 76 -11.20 9.31 -14.46
C GLY A 76 -10.00 10.19 -14.74
N ASN A 77 -10.20 11.50 -14.69
CA ASN A 77 -9.15 12.50 -14.86
C ASN A 77 -8.46 12.75 -13.54
N ILE A 78 -7.52 11.88 -13.20
CA ILE A 78 -6.83 11.91 -11.91
C ILE A 78 -5.75 12.99 -11.97
N CYS A 79 -5.75 13.90 -11.01
CA CYS A 79 -4.73 14.95 -10.99
C CYS A 79 -3.38 14.39 -10.50
N GLU A 80 -2.31 15.15 -10.79
CA GLU A 80 -0.95 14.72 -10.49
C GLU A 80 -0.73 14.47 -9.00
N SER A 81 -1.31 15.31 -8.14
CA SER A 81 -1.12 15.13 -6.70
C SER A 81 -1.78 13.86 -6.19
N ASP A 82 -2.93 13.49 -6.74
CA ASP A 82 -3.60 12.26 -6.33
C ASP A 82 -2.86 11.03 -6.85
N LEU A 83 -2.34 11.12 -8.08
CA LEU A 83 -1.48 10.07 -8.62
C LEU A 83 -0.24 9.88 -7.76
N ALA A 84 0.38 10.99 -7.36
CA ALA A 84 1.57 10.93 -6.51
C ALA A 84 1.25 10.31 -5.15
N ALA A 85 0.07 10.61 -4.61
CA ALA A 85 -0.32 10.06 -3.31
C ALA A 85 -0.46 8.54 -3.35
N ILE A 86 -1.18 8.02 -4.34
CA ILE A 86 -1.38 6.57 -4.44
C ILE A 86 -0.07 5.85 -4.79
N GLU A 87 0.78 6.50 -5.60
CA GLU A 87 2.12 5.95 -5.92
C GLU A 87 2.99 5.88 -4.67
N PHE A 88 2.93 6.89 -3.83
CA PHE A 88 3.69 6.90 -2.59
C PHE A 88 3.27 5.74 -1.69
N ALA A 89 1.97 5.56 -1.49
CA ALA A 89 1.46 4.48 -0.64
C ALA A 89 1.80 3.11 -1.23
N LYS A 90 1.68 2.96 -2.54
CA LYS A 90 2.04 1.73 -3.24
C LYS A 90 3.51 1.38 -3.00
N ASN A 91 4.39 2.35 -3.18
CA ASN A 91 5.82 2.12 -2.99
C ASN A 91 6.14 1.81 -1.53
N GLY A 92 5.42 2.44 -0.59
CA GLY A 92 5.59 2.13 0.81
C GLY A 92 5.24 0.69 1.14
N LEU A 93 4.14 0.19 0.56
CA LEU A 93 3.74 -1.21 0.77
C LEU A 93 4.73 -2.17 0.12
N ALA A 94 5.26 -1.82 -1.06
CA ALA A 94 6.27 -2.63 -1.72
C ALA A 94 7.54 -2.72 -0.87
N LEU A 95 7.96 -1.59 -0.30
CA LEU A 95 9.12 -1.56 0.57
C LEU A 95 8.88 -2.39 1.83
N LEU A 96 7.69 -2.30 2.39
CA LEU A 96 7.33 -3.07 3.58
C LEU A 96 7.40 -4.57 3.28
N ALA A 97 6.94 -4.98 2.09
CA ALA A 97 7.00 -6.38 1.68
C ALA A 97 8.45 -6.85 1.49
N GLU A 98 9.33 -5.99 1.01
CA GLU A 98 10.75 -6.33 0.88
C GLU A 98 11.40 -6.53 2.23
N ARG A 99 11.04 -5.72 3.21
CA ARG A 99 11.64 -5.81 4.55
C ARG A 99 11.05 -6.91 5.40
N TYR A 100 9.78 -7.24 5.19
CA TYR A 100 9.07 -8.23 5.99
C TYR A 100 8.37 -9.24 5.08
N PRO A 101 9.12 -9.99 4.26
CA PRO A 101 8.51 -10.86 3.26
C PRO A 101 7.66 -11.99 3.85
N ASP A 102 7.93 -12.34 5.12
CA ASP A 102 7.15 -13.38 5.80
C ASP A 102 5.84 -12.84 6.37
N HIS A 103 5.62 -11.52 6.29
CA HIS A 103 4.47 -10.88 6.93
C HIS A 103 3.67 -10.01 5.97
N VAL A 104 4.24 -9.64 4.82
CA VAL A 104 3.57 -8.82 3.82
C VAL A 104 3.83 -9.40 2.44
N HIS A 105 2.74 -9.62 1.71
CA HIS A 105 2.81 -10.08 0.32
C HIS A 105 2.23 -8.97 -0.56
N PHE A 106 3.03 -8.45 -1.47
CA PHE A 106 2.61 -7.36 -2.34
C PHE A 106 2.70 -7.76 -3.80
N VAL A 107 1.63 -7.49 -4.55
CA VAL A 107 1.57 -7.75 -5.99
C VAL A 107 1.36 -6.41 -6.70
N ASP A 108 2.29 -6.07 -7.59
CA ASP A 108 2.22 -4.85 -8.37
C ASP A 108 1.81 -5.20 -9.80
N LYS A 109 0.60 -4.80 -10.17
CA LYS A 109 0.06 -4.98 -11.51
C LYS A 109 0.01 -3.66 -12.26
N SER A 110 1.03 -2.85 -12.08
CA SER A 110 1.15 -1.59 -12.79
C SER A 110 1.48 -1.88 -14.26
N LYS A 111 1.07 -0.95 -15.11
CA LYS A 111 1.27 -1.09 -16.55
C LYS A 111 2.75 -1.09 -16.91
N ASP A 112 3.56 -0.36 -16.16
CA ASP A 112 4.99 -0.21 -16.44
C ASP A 112 5.83 -1.38 -15.93
N GLY A 113 5.36 -2.07 -14.91
CA GLY A 113 6.04 -3.26 -14.38
C GLY A 113 7.48 -3.03 -13.97
N GLN A 114 7.83 -1.82 -13.58
CA GLN A 114 9.20 -1.50 -13.24
C GLN A 114 9.56 -1.99 -11.85
N GLU A 115 10.65 -2.72 -11.76
CA GLU A 115 11.23 -3.08 -10.48
C GLU A 115 12.08 -1.96 -9.96
N LYS A 116 11.95 -1.67 -8.69
CA LYS A 116 12.80 -0.70 -8.00
C LYS A 116 13.65 -1.44 -6.98
N MET A 117 14.94 -1.28 -7.12
CA MET A 117 15.89 -1.83 -6.16
C MET A 117 16.32 -0.70 -5.25
N VAL A 118 15.99 -0.81 -3.98
CA VAL A 118 16.36 0.19 -3.00
C VAL A 118 17.16 -0.47 -1.89
N ASN A 119 18.38 0.01 -1.71
CA ASN A 119 19.23 -0.45 -0.61
C ASN A 119 19.48 0.75 0.29
N LEU A 120 18.53 0.99 1.19
CA LEU A 120 18.51 2.16 2.02
C LEU A 120 18.51 1.77 3.49
N GLN A 121 19.43 2.34 4.24
CA GLN A 121 19.45 2.14 5.70
C GLN A 121 19.21 3.47 6.37
N LEU A 122 18.13 3.54 7.12
CA LEU A 122 17.72 4.73 7.82
C LEU A 122 17.40 4.39 9.26
N PHE A 123 17.61 5.34 10.13
CA PHE A 123 17.20 5.27 11.53
C PHE A 123 17.71 4.01 12.25
N GLY A 124 18.96 3.66 11.98
CA GLY A 124 19.56 2.51 12.62
C GLY A 124 18.83 1.21 12.31
N ASP A 125 18.43 1.05 11.12
CA ASP A 125 17.68 -0.06 10.59
C ASP A 125 18.40 -1.37 10.81
N GLY A 126 18.24 -1.91 11.86
CA GLY A 126 18.89 -3.11 12.18
C GLY A 126 18.44 -4.25 11.31
N GLY A 127 18.57 -4.13 11.19
CA GLY A 127 18.20 -4.97 10.94
C GLY A 127 18.41 -5.74 10.59
N ASP A 128 18.61 -5.78 10.76
CA ASP A 128 18.50 -6.37 10.56
C ASP A 128 18.34 -7.06 10.55
N GLY A 129 18.30 -7.15 10.45
CA GLY A 129 17.85 -7.60 10.42
C GLY A 129 17.78 -8.00 9.97
N GLY A 130 17.99 -8.01 9.92
CA GLY A 130 17.69 -8.14 9.65
C GLY A 130 17.61 -8.14 9.13
N SER A 131 17.93 -8.21 9.12
CA SER A 131 17.61 -7.84 8.91
C SER A 131 17.04 -7.60 8.75
N ALA A 132 16.82 -7.47 8.47
CA ALA A 132 16.33 -6.94 8.39
C ALA A 132 15.92 -6.60 8.68
N GLY A 133 16.03 -6.35 8.73
CA GLY A 133 15.68 -5.84 9.11
C GLY A 133 15.43 -5.80 9.18
#